data_b858444f809ca87720f82861fb9cbfa5
#
_entry.id   b858444f809ca87720f82861fb9cbfa5
#
_cell.length_a   1.000
_cell.length_b   1.000
_cell.length_c   1.000
_cell.angle_alpha   90.00
_cell.angle_beta   90.00
_cell.angle_gamma   90.00
#
_symmetry.space_group_name_H-M   'P 1'
#
loop_
_entity.id
_entity.type
_entity.pdbx_description
1 polymer ?
#
loop_
_entity_poly.entity_id
_entity_poly.type
_entity_poly.pdbx_seq_one_letter_code
_entity_poly.pdbx_strand_id
1 'polypeptide(L)'
;MKRMLLSLFMAIMAVSLCAAPKQKMIDISVQPNEASIFINNQFIGYGSGSFVRPKKGNMAVIRIECNGYKTINAKFYGDDKRSAISYSLQQDGYYRLSAYSGVVNKFFTIDIDPLYYTISEDNKVDVKEAWKLLHQILLNYFDEIATTDIHGGYLQTPWAYKTFQMSEMQMRNRVTIRDISTPERVAFQIKISSEVAAAAAAMHGEFEEVDRIAKEYEPLIEELQTRIGKVRSL
;
A
#
# COMPACT_ATOMS: atom_id res chain seq x y z
N MET A 1 6.42 -51.18 44.77
CA MET A 1 6.08 -49.78 45.11
C MET A 1 6.77 -48.74 44.22
N LYS A 2 8.09 -48.78 43.91
CA LYS A 2 8.77 -47.80 43.05
C LYS A 2 8.26 -47.70 41.59
N ARG A 3 7.76 -48.81 41.01
CA ARG A 3 7.26 -48.82 39.62
C ARG A 3 5.84 -48.27 39.49
N MET A 4 5.02 -48.28 40.53
CA MET A 4 3.67 -47.69 40.55
C MET A 4 3.72 -46.15 40.71
N LEU A 5 4.70 -45.61 41.43
CA LEU A 5 4.90 -44.16 41.58
C LEU A 5 5.39 -43.51 40.26
N LEU A 6 6.17 -44.24 39.47
CA LEU A 6 6.69 -43.71 38.18
C LEU A 6 5.57 -43.63 37.13
N SER A 7 4.62 -44.58 37.11
CA SER A 7 3.47 -44.56 36.19
C SER A 7 2.45 -43.49 36.56
N LEU A 8 2.29 -43.15 37.85
CA LEU A 8 1.40 -42.08 38.30
C LEU A 8 1.98 -40.70 37.96
N PHE A 9 3.32 -40.54 38.02
CA PHE A 9 3.97 -39.27 37.63
C PHE A 9 3.92 -38.99 36.12
N MET A 10 3.97 -40.05 35.29
CA MET A 10 3.83 -39.97 33.84
C MET A 10 2.41 -39.66 33.40
N ALA A 11 1.39 -40.06 34.13
CA ALA A 11 -0.01 -39.75 33.86
C ALA A 11 -0.40 -38.30 34.21
N ILE A 12 0.30 -37.66 35.15
CA ILE A 12 0.06 -36.24 35.53
C ILE A 12 0.69 -35.26 34.54
N MET A 13 1.76 -35.65 33.83
CA MET A 13 2.39 -34.81 32.79
C MET A 13 1.58 -34.73 31.46
N ALA A 14 0.64 -35.65 31.25
CA ALA A 14 -0.15 -35.72 30.02
C ALA A 14 -1.41 -34.83 30.00
N VAL A 15 -1.75 -34.13 31.10
CA VAL A 15 -2.99 -33.33 31.18
C VAL A 15 -2.76 -31.83 31.06
N SER A 16 -1.54 -31.40 30.85
CA SER A 16 -1.25 -29.99 30.52
C SER A 16 -1.32 -29.72 29.00
N LEU A 17 -2.32 -30.28 28.30
CA LEU A 17 -2.76 -29.66 27.05
C LEU A 17 -3.45 -28.34 27.43
N CYS A 18 -2.69 -27.25 27.49
CA CYS A 18 -3.22 -25.93 27.55
C CYS A 18 -4.23 -25.77 26.40
N ALA A 19 -5.51 -25.81 26.70
CA ALA A 19 -6.54 -25.34 25.80
C ALA A 19 -6.25 -23.85 25.56
N ALA A 20 -5.57 -23.55 24.45
CA ALA A 20 -5.35 -22.18 24.03
C ALA A 20 -6.71 -21.45 24.03
N PRO A 21 -6.83 -20.27 24.61
CA PRO A 21 -8.10 -19.58 24.70
C PRO A 21 -8.67 -19.44 23.27
N LYS A 22 -9.89 -19.96 23.09
CA LYS A 22 -10.57 -19.98 21.79
C LYS A 22 -10.69 -18.53 21.31
N GLN A 23 -9.84 -18.14 20.38
CA GLN A 23 -9.85 -16.77 19.84
C GLN A 23 -11.15 -16.54 19.08
N LYS A 24 -11.83 -15.44 19.38
CA LYS A 24 -13.07 -15.07 18.65
C LYS A 24 -12.67 -14.61 17.27
N MET A 25 -13.17 -15.32 16.25
CA MET A 25 -12.99 -14.95 14.85
C MET A 25 -14.11 -14.01 14.39
N ILE A 26 -13.79 -13.17 13.42
CA ILE A 26 -14.72 -12.32 12.69
C ILE A 26 -14.67 -12.76 11.23
N ASP A 27 -15.85 -13.11 10.69
CA ASP A 27 -15.98 -13.44 9.29
C ASP A 27 -16.17 -12.18 8.46
N ILE A 28 -15.51 -12.10 7.31
CA ILE A 28 -15.64 -11.01 6.36
C ILE A 28 -16.04 -11.57 5.00
N SER A 29 -17.03 -10.95 4.37
CA SER A 29 -17.46 -11.25 3.01
C SER A 29 -17.46 -9.99 2.17
N VAL A 30 -17.09 -10.12 0.91
CA VAL A 30 -16.88 -8.99 0.00
C VAL A 30 -17.45 -9.31 -1.38
N GLN A 31 -18.08 -8.32 -1.99
CA GLN A 31 -18.46 -8.33 -3.39
C GLN A 31 -17.69 -7.23 -4.14
N PRO A 32 -17.11 -7.54 -5.33
CA PRO A 32 -17.09 -8.84 -6.03
C PRO A 32 -16.19 -9.89 -5.34
N ASN A 33 -16.43 -11.17 -5.65
CA ASN A 33 -15.75 -12.30 -4.97
C ASN A 33 -14.23 -12.38 -5.27
N GLU A 34 -13.77 -11.75 -6.31
CA GLU A 34 -12.34 -11.64 -6.67
C GLU A 34 -11.60 -10.54 -5.87
N ALA A 35 -12.31 -9.77 -5.05
CA ALA A 35 -11.69 -8.72 -4.24
C ALA A 35 -10.70 -9.27 -3.22
N SER A 36 -9.49 -8.74 -3.21
CA SER A 36 -8.43 -9.05 -2.25
C SER A 36 -8.72 -8.39 -0.90
N ILE A 37 -8.61 -9.16 0.18
CA ILE A 37 -8.88 -8.69 1.54
C ILE A 37 -7.58 -8.71 2.33
N PHE A 38 -7.25 -7.57 2.95
CA PHE A 38 -6.08 -7.40 3.82
C PHE A 38 -6.53 -6.94 5.21
N ILE A 39 -5.95 -7.58 6.23
CA ILE A 39 -6.12 -7.19 7.63
C ILE A 39 -4.75 -6.82 8.20
N ASN A 40 -4.60 -5.58 8.69
CA ASN A 40 -3.32 -5.03 9.15
C ASN A 40 -2.19 -5.24 8.12
N ASN A 41 -2.48 -4.99 6.82
CA ASN A 41 -1.62 -5.23 5.66
C ASN A 41 -1.29 -6.69 5.35
N GLN A 42 -1.84 -7.66 6.08
CA GLN A 42 -1.68 -9.07 5.78
C GLN A 42 -2.84 -9.54 4.88
N PHE A 43 -2.53 -10.15 3.74
CA PHE A 43 -3.52 -10.77 2.86
C PHE A 43 -4.17 -11.97 3.57
N ILE A 44 -5.51 -12.05 3.53
CA ILE A 44 -6.27 -13.14 4.17
C ILE A 44 -7.14 -13.94 3.21
N GLY A 45 -7.42 -13.45 2.01
CA GLY A 45 -8.21 -14.18 1.01
C GLY A 45 -8.86 -13.30 -0.03
N TYR A 46 -9.57 -13.95 -0.96
CA TYR A 46 -10.40 -13.31 -1.99
C TYR A 46 -11.87 -13.48 -1.65
N GLY A 47 -12.67 -12.41 -1.78
CA GLY A 47 -14.12 -12.39 -1.60
C GLY A 47 -14.60 -12.74 -0.20
N SER A 48 -13.86 -13.56 0.53
CA SER A 48 -14.18 -13.94 1.91
C SER A 48 -12.93 -14.33 2.69
N GLY A 49 -13.05 -14.27 4.03
CA GLY A 49 -11.98 -14.66 4.94
C GLY A 49 -12.42 -14.53 6.38
N SER A 50 -11.52 -14.78 7.30
CA SER A 50 -11.75 -14.54 8.72
C SER A 50 -10.49 -14.01 9.40
N PHE A 51 -10.67 -13.21 10.43
CA PHE A 51 -9.54 -12.69 11.23
C PHE A 51 -9.87 -12.69 12.72
N VAL A 52 -8.82 -12.68 13.52
CA VAL A 52 -8.94 -12.67 14.97
C VAL A 52 -9.50 -11.32 15.44
N ARG A 53 -10.54 -11.35 16.27
CA ARG A 53 -11.08 -10.13 16.88
C ARG A 53 -9.99 -9.38 17.64
N PRO A 54 -9.80 -8.09 17.42
CA PRO A 54 -8.90 -7.26 18.22
C PRO A 54 -9.31 -7.29 19.69
N LYS A 55 -8.34 -7.12 20.59
CA LYS A 55 -8.64 -6.91 22.01
C LYS A 55 -9.41 -5.59 22.19
N LYS A 56 -10.20 -5.50 23.27
CA LYS A 56 -10.91 -4.25 23.63
C LYS A 56 -9.91 -3.08 23.69
N GLY A 57 -10.26 -1.98 23.08
CA GLY A 57 -9.38 -0.78 22.97
C GLY A 57 -8.44 -0.80 21.75
N ASN A 58 -8.31 -1.94 21.05
CA ASN A 58 -7.52 -2.07 19.82
C ASN A 58 -8.43 -2.13 18.58
N MET A 59 -7.85 -1.99 17.40
CA MET A 59 -8.54 -2.11 16.12
C MET A 59 -7.75 -2.96 15.13
N ALA A 60 -8.46 -3.56 14.19
CA ALA A 60 -7.91 -4.11 12.95
C ALA A 60 -8.17 -3.12 11.80
N VAL A 61 -7.16 -2.88 10.99
CA VAL A 61 -7.28 -2.10 9.75
C VAL A 61 -7.64 -3.05 8.63
N ILE A 62 -8.77 -2.79 7.97
CA ILE A 62 -9.29 -3.57 6.86
C ILE A 62 -9.02 -2.78 5.58
N ARG A 63 -8.38 -3.40 4.60
CA ARG A 63 -8.21 -2.87 3.26
C ARG A 63 -8.71 -3.90 2.26
N ILE A 64 -9.57 -3.47 1.34
CA ILE A 64 -10.20 -4.33 0.34
C ILE A 64 -9.96 -3.71 -1.03
N GLU A 65 -9.38 -4.49 -1.93
CA GLU A 65 -8.99 -4.04 -3.26
C GLU A 65 -9.52 -5.00 -4.33
N CYS A 66 -10.04 -4.43 -5.41
CA CYS A 66 -10.40 -5.17 -6.61
C CYS A 66 -10.14 -4.30 -7.83
N ASN A 67 -9.61 -4.91 -8.90
CA ASN A 67 -9.36 -4.18 -10.13
C ASN A 67 -10.69 -3.66 -10.73
N GLY A 68 -10.75 -2.36 -11.03
CA GLY A 68 -11.96 -1.71 -11.53
C GLY A 68 -12.95 -1.23 -10.46
N TYR A 69 -12.58 -1.31 -9.20
CA TYR A 69 -13.41 -0.89 -8.07
C TYR A 69 -12.65 0.05 -7.14
N LYS A 70 -13.38 0.92 -6.44
CA LYS A 70 -12.82 1.79 -5.41
C LYS A 70 -12.36 0.98 -4.21
N THR A 71 -11.15 1.20 -3.74
CA THR A 71 -10.59 0.56 -2.54
C THR A 71 -11.36 0.96 -1.29
N ILE A 72 -11.72 -0.01 -0.45
CA ILE A 72 -12.30 0.24 0.87
C ILE A 72 -11.19 0.19 1.92
N ASN A 73 -11.09 1.26 2.72
CA ASN A 73 -10.28 1.32 3.92
C ASN A 73 -11.21 1.49 5.12
N ALA A 74 -11.24 0.50 6.01
CA ALA A 74 -12.12 0.47 7.16
C ALA A 74 -11.36 0.07 8.43
N LYS A 75 -11.96 0.34 9.59
CA LYS A 75 -11.43 -0.06 10.91
C LYS A 75 -12.47 -0.91 11.60
N PHE A 76 -12.04 -2.04 12.18
CA PHE A 76 -12.86 -2.89 13.02
C PHE A 76 -12.33 -2.81 14.46
N TYR A 77 -13.15 -2.35 15.37
CA TYR A 77 -12.77 -2.16 16.77
C TYR A 77 -13.07 -3.40 17.61
N GLY A 78 -12.25 -3.67 18.62
CA GLY A 78 -12.37 -4.86 19.48
C GLY A 78 -13.63 -4.91 20.35
N ASP A 79 -14.29 -3.76 20.58
CA ASP A 79 -15.56 -3.61 21.28
C ASP A 79 -16.79 -3.76 20.38
N ASP A 80 -16.61 -3.82 19.05
CA ASP A 80 -17.67 -4.13 18.10
C ASP A 80 -18.22 -5.55 18.37
N LYS A 81 -19.53 -5.68 18.50
CA LYS A 81 -20.18 -6.95 18.87
C LYS A 81 -20.45 -7.87 17.68
N ARG A 82 -20.31 -7.38 16.43
CA ARG A 82 -20.57 -8.17 15.23
C ARG A 82 -19.59 -9.33 15.12
N SER A 83 -20.06 -10.50 14.73
CA SER A 83 -19.26 -11.69 14.41
C SER A 83 -18.97 -11.86 12.94
N ALA A 84 -19.72 -11.14 12.10
CA ALA A 84 -19.54 -11.10 10.64
C ALA A 84 -19.73 -9.68 10.14
N ILE A 85 -19.00 -9.34 9.08
CA ILE A 85 -19.10 -8.05 8.36
C ILE A 85 -19.12 -8.32 6.85
N SER A 86 -19.83 -7.48 6.11
CA SER A 86 -19.87 -7.56 4.66
C SER A 86 -19.62 -6.22 4.03
N TYR A 87 -18.94 -6.23 2.88
CA TYR A 87 -18.66 -5.04 2.08
C TYR A 87 -19.04 -5.29 0.61
N SER A 88 -19.52 -4.25 -0.05
CA SER A 88 -19.70 -4.24 -1.48
C SER A 88 -18.90 -3.08 -2.05
N LEU A 89 -17.93 -3.37 -2.94
CA LEU A 89 -17.15 -2.35 -3.58
C LEU A 89 -17.96 -1.65 -4.67
N GLN A 90 -17.81 -0.35 -4.75
CA GLN A 90 -18.36 0.43 -5.86
C GLN A 90 -17.41 0.36 -7.06
N GLN A 91 -17.97 0.19 -8.26
CA GLN A 91 -17.16 0.32 -9.47
C GLN A 91 -16.55 1.71 -9.53
N ASP A 92 -15.26 1.75 -9.87
CA ASP A 92 -14.61 3.00 -10.22
C ASP A 92 -15.08 3.42 -11.61
N GLY A 93 -15.95 4.42 -11.66
CA GLY A 93 -16.53 4.91 -12.92
C GLY A 93 -15.48 5.36 -13.94
N TYR A 94 -14.30 5.75 -13.47
CA TYR A 94 -13.15 6.17 -14.29
C TYR A 94 -12.34 4.99 -14.83
N TYR A 95 -12.46 3.80 -14.24
CA TYR A 95 -11.81 2.57 -14.74
C TYR A 95 -12.23 2.20 -16.16
N ARG A 96 -13.47 2.55 -16.55
CA ARG A 96 -14.00 2.30 -17.91
C ARG A 96 -13.22 3.00 -19.00
N LEU A 97 -12.39 3.99 -18.68
CA LEU A 97 -11.59 4.75 -19.65
C LEU A 97 -10.33 3.99 -20.10
N SER A 98 -10.11 2.73 -19.69
CA SER A 98 -8.90 1.94 -19.98
C SER A 98 -7.57 2.65 -19.66
N ALA A 99 -7.64 3.76 -18.94
CA ALA A 99 -6.49 4.61 -18.62
C ALA A 99 -5.85 4.26 -17.27
N TYR A 100 -6.52 3.46 -16.46
CA TYR A 100 -6.06 3.12 -15.11
C TYR A 100 -5.35 1.77 -15.05
N SER A 101 -4.37 1.72 -14.16
CA SER A 101 -3.62 0.53 -13.83
C SER A 101 -4.33 -0.33 -12.75
N GLY A 102 -3.76 -1.50 -12.47
CA GLY A 102 -4.10 -2.28 -11.28
C GLY A 102 -3.58 -1.68 -9.97
N VAL A 103 -2.69 -0.69 -10.03
CA VAL A 103 -1.99 -0.13 -8.86
C VAL A 103 -2.80 0.95 -8.17
N VAL A 104 -2.93 0.84 -6.84
CA VAL A 104 -3.65 1.81 -6.02
C VAL A 104 -2.87 3.12 -5.91
N ASN A 105 -3.59 4.25 -6.00
CA ASN A 105 -3.05 5.60 -5.84
C ASN A 105 -2.74 5.90 -4.37
N LYS A 106 -1.68 5.32 -3.85
CA LYS A 106 -1.18 5.49 -2.47
C LYS A 106 0.33 5.55 -2.43
N PHE A 107 0.87 5.93 -1.28
CA PHE A 107 2.31 5.83 -1.07
C PHE A 107 2.75 4.36 -1.01
N PHE A 108 3.84 4.07 -1.70
CA PHE A 108 4.58 2.82 -1.56
C PHE A 108 6.03 3.13 -1.18
N THR A 109 6.75 2.13 -0.70
CA THR A 109 8.12 2.28 -0.23
C THR A 109 9.06 1.47 -1.09
N ILE A 110 10.21 2.07 -1.45
CA ILE A 110 11.33 1.40 -2.10
C ILE A 110 12.51 1.41 -1.14
N ASP A 111 13.02 0.23 -0.78
CA ASP A 111 14.31 0.10 -0.11
C ASP A 111 15.40 0.27 -1.16
N ILE A 112 16.33 1.17 -0.91
CA ILE A 112 17.39 1.53 -1.84
C ILE A 112 18.48 0.44 -1.84
N ASP A 113 18.92 0.06 -3.04
CA ASP A 113 20.06 -0.87 -3.18
C ASP A 113 21.33 -0.27 -2.56
N PRO A 114 22.08 -1.03 -1.76
CA PRO A 114 23.33 -0.57 -1.14
C PRO A 114 24.36 0.00 -2.10
N LEU A 115 24.25 -0.25 -3.39
CA LEU A 115 25.12 0.36 -4.42
C LEU A 115 24.93 1.87 -4.59
N TYR A 116 23.80 2.42 -4.12
CA TYR A 116 23.41 3.80 -4.39
C TYR A 116 23.38 4.72 -3.16
N TYR A 117 23.90 4.25 -2.02
CA TYR A 117 24.05 5.07 -0.82
C TYR A 117 25.31 4.70 -0.02
N THR A 118 25.69 5.58 0.87
CA THR A 118 26.75 5.32 1.86
C THR A 118 26.27 5.70 3.25
N ILE A 119 26.82 5.03 4.26
CA ILE A 119 26.60 5.37 5.67
C ILE A 119 27.98 5.65 6.27
N SER A 120 28.16 6.88 6.81
CA SER A 120 29.41 7.28 7.46
C SER A 120 29.55 6.66 8.85
N GLU A 121 30.75 6.74 9.43
CA GLU A 121 31.00 6.30 10.82
C GLU A 121 30.12 7.03 11.85
N ASP A 122 29.71 8.27 11.56
CA ASP A 122 28.79 9.06 12.37
C ASP A 122 27.29 8.70 12.13
N ASN A 123 27.02 7.58 11.48
CA ASN A 123 25.66 7.13 11.11
C ASN A 123 24.88 8.13 10.21
N LYS A 124 25.58 8.94 9.41
CA LYS A 124 24.94 9.80 8.41
C LYS A 124 24.75 9.04 7.11
N VAL A 125 23.51 9.03 6.62
CA VAL A 125 23.15 8.41 5.34
C VAL A 125 23.35 9.44 4.23
N ASP A 126 24.12 9.08 3.19
CA ASP A 126 24.25 9.86 1.96
C ASP A 126 23.59 9.09 0.79
N VAL A 127 22.52 9.65 0.25
CA VAL A 127 21.70 9.08 -0.82
C VAL A 127 21.88 9.78 -2.16
N LYS A 128 22.93 10.56 -2.35
CA LYS A 128 23.13 11.40 -3.56
C LYS A 128 23.07 10.61 -4.86
N GLU A 129 23.65 9.42 -4.90
CA GLU A 129 23.63 8.59 -6.11
C GLU A 129 22.22 8.06 -6.40
N ALA A 130 21.50 7.58 -5.36
CA ALA A 130 20.09 7.20 -5.51
C ALA A 130 19.22 8.38 -5.96
N TRP A 131 19.47 9.57 -5.41
CA TRP A 131 18.72 10.79 -5.76
C TRP A 131 18.96 11.21 -7.21
N LYS A 132 20.20 11.15 -7.68
CA LYS A 132 20.56 11.40 -9.08
C LYS A 132 19.89 10.38 -10.01
N LEU A 133 19.87 9.11 -9.64
CA LEU A 133 19.23 8.06 -10.42
C LEU A 133 17.71 8.26 -10.49
N LEU A 134 17.07 8.68 -9.38
CA LEU A 134 15.65 9.08 -9.35
C LEU A 134 15.36 10.17 -10.38
N HIS A 135 16.17 11.25 -10.43
CA HIS A 135 15.99 12.31 -11.40
C HIS A 135 16.04 11.77 -12.84
N GLN A 136 17.03 10.91 -13.14
CA GLN A 136 17.18 10.32 -14.46
C GLN A 136 15.96 9.48 -14.87
N ILE A 137 15.41 8.69 -13.93
CA ILE A 137 14.24 7.87 -14.17
C ILE A 137 13.01 8.76 -14.39
N LEU A 138 12.78 9.73 -13.51
CA LEU A 138 11.60 10.60 -13.61
C LEU A 138 11.58 11.42 -14.89
N LEU A 139 12.73 11.87 -15.38
CA LEU A 139 12.85 12.63 -16.65
C LEU A 139 12.54 11.77 -17.89
N ASN A 140 12.39 10.44 -17.77
CA ASN A 140 11.85 9.62 -18.85
C ASN A 140 10.31 9.71 -18.96
N TYR A 141 9.64 10.20 -17.91
CA TYR A 141 8.17 10.25 -17.82
C TYR A 141 7.62 11.66 -17.64
N PHE A 142 8.45 12.61 -17.24
CA PHE A 142 8.10 14.00 -17.01
C PHE A 142 9.15 14.90 -17.64
N ASP A 143 8.73 16.01 -18.24
CA ASP A 143 9.64 16.93 -18.94
C ASP A 143 10.60 17.65 -17.98
N GLU A 144 10.21 17.79 -16.70
CA GLU A 144 10.99 18.50 -15.68
C GLU A 144 10.71 17.99 -14.27
N ILE A 145 11.52 18.44 -13.31
CA ILE A 145 11.30 18.27 -11.87
C ILE A 145 10.90 19.63 -11.29
N ALA A 146 9.69 19.75 -10.75
CA ALA A 146 9.17 21.02 -10.24
C ALA A 146 9.86 21.44 -8.93
N THR A 147 10.14 20.48 -8.05
CA THR A 147 10.80 20.73 -6.76
C THR A 147 11.76 19.61 -6.45
N THR A 148 12.96 19.96 -6.04
CA THR A 148 13.93 19.00 -5.54
C THR A 148 14.71 19.62 -4.38
N ASP A 149 14.69 18.93 -3.23
CA ASP A 149 15.45 19.27 -2.03
C ASP A 149 16.03 18.00 -1.43
N ILE A 150 17.30 17.73 -1.73
CA ILE A 150 17.97 16.54 -1.21
C ILE A 150 18.20 16.62 0.30
N HIS A 151 18.35 17.83 0.87
CA HIS A 151 18.58 18.00 2.31
C HIS A 151 17.29 17.86 3.11
N GLY A 152 16.18 18.36 2.56
CA GLY A 152 14.83 18.16 3.10
C GLY A 152 14.22 16.81 2.70
N GLY A 153 14.91 16.03 1.86
CA GLY A 153 14.45 14.70 1.43
C GLY A 153 13.14 14.75 0.63
N TYR A 154 12.94 15.77 -0.20
CA TYR A 154 11.69 15.96 -0.93
C TYR A 154 11.93 16.21 -2.42
N LEU A 155 11.17 15.49 -3.26
CA LEU A 155 11.15 15.71 -4.70
C LEU A 155 9.71 15.61 -5.20
N GLN A 156 9.34 16.49 -6.14
CA GLN A 156 8.04 16.47 -6.80
C GLN A 156 8.16 16.86 -8.27
N THR A 157 7.48 16.14 -9.14
CA THR A 157 7.30 16.51 -10.54
C THR A 157 6.18 17.54 -10.68
N PRO A 158 6.11 18.31 -11.79
CA PRO A 158 4.91 19.06 -12.11
C PRO A 158 3.74 18.12 -12.40
N TRP A 159 2.54 18.70 -12.56
CA TRP A 159 1.41 17.96 -13.09
C TRP A 159 1.57 17.74 -14.60
N ALA A 160 1.55 16.47 -15.01
CA ALA A 160 1.42 16.07 -16.41
C ALA A 160 -0.06 15.88 -16.73
N TYR A 161 -0.54 16.54 -17.79
CA TYR A 161 -1.95 16.54 -18.17
C TYR A 161 -2.20 15.65 -19.37
N LYS A 162 -3.34 14.94 -19.36
CA LYS A 162 -3.83 14.12 -20.46
C LYS A 162 -5.31 14.38 -20.67
N THR A 163 -5.69 14.75 -21.89
CA THR A 163 -7.09 15.02 -22.24
C THR A 163 -7.68 13.84 -23.01
N PHE A 164 -8.85 13.40 -22.61
CA PHE A 164 -9.63 12.35 -23.25
C PHE A 164 -10.81 12.98 -23.99
N GLN A 165 -10.60 13.27 -25.27
CA GLN A 165 -11.58 14.02 -26.08
C GLN A 165 -12.95 13.38 -26.14
N MET A 166 -13.02 12.04 -26.29
CA MET A 166 -14.31 11.33 -26.42
C MET A 166 -15.15 11.30 -25.12
N SER A 167 -14.53 11.45 -23.97
CA SER A 167 -15.21 11.43 -22.66
C SER A 167 -15.30 12.82 -22.04
N GLU A 168 -14.76 13.85 -22.71
CA GLU A 168 -14.67 15.22 -22.18
C GLU A 168 -14.05 15.28 -20.78
N MET A 169 -13.07 14.38 -20.54
CA MET A 169 -12.37 14.25 -19.25
C MET A 169 -10.91 14.69 -19.40
N GLN A 170 -10.38 15.27 -18.37
CA GLN A 170 -8.96 15.57 -18.23
C GLN A 170 -8.40 14.83 -17.01
N MET A 171 -7.25 14.21 -17.19
CA MET A 171 -6.48 13.58 -16.13
C MET A 171 -5.21 14.39 -15.91
N ARG A 172 -4.75 14.45 -14.67
CA ARG A 172 -3.41 14.95 -14.34
C ARG A 172 -2.70 13.97 -13.41
N ASN A 173 -1.38 13.88 -13.61
CA ASN A 173 -0.55 12.95 -12.87
C ASN A 173 0.70 13.66 -12.35
N ARG A 174 1.20 13.29 -11.19
CA ARG A 174 2.50 13.72 -10.67
C ARG A 174 3.10 12.69 -9.76
N VAL A 175 4.41 12.74 -9.58
CA VAL A 175 5.14 11.92 -8.61
C VAL A 175 5.61 12.79 -7.45
N THR A 176 5.45 12.28 -6.25
CA THR A 176 6.00 12.87 -5.02
C THR A 176 6.88 11.82 -4.34
N ILE A 177 8.10 12.19 -3.97
CA ILE A 177 9.07 11.33 -3.31
C ILE A 177 9.52 11.98 -2.02
N ARG A 178 9.64 11.14 -0.97
CA ARG A 178 10.16 11.53 0.34
C ARG A 178 11.27 10.58 0.72
N ASP A 179 12.38 11.12 1.16
CA ASP A 179 13.41 10.34 1.82
C ASP A 179 12.95 10.02 3.25
N ILE A 180 12.88 8.73 3.55
CA ILE A 180 12.54 8.20 4.88
C ILE A 180 13.69 7.37 5.45
N SER A 181 14.90 7.61 4.96
CA SER A 181 16.10 6.86 5.31
C SER A 181 16.49 7.07 6.76
N THR A 182 16.92 5.97 7.38
CA THR A 182 17.61 5.93 8.65
C THR A 182 18.89 5.11 8.50
N PRO A 183 19.84 5.16 9.46
CA PRO A 183 21.04 4.31 9.39
C PRO A 183 20.73 2.81 9.31
N GLU A 184 19.59 2.38 9.88
CA GLU A 184 19.16 0.99 9.88
C GLU A 184 18.43 0.60 8.58
N ARG A 185 17.89 1.60 7.86
CA ARG A 185 17.11 1.37 6.65
C ARG A 185 17.15 2.57 5.73
N VAL A 186 17.70 2.40 4.54
CA VAL A 186 17.71 3.43 3.51
C VAL A 186 16.56 3.18 2.54
N ALA A 187 15.59 4.11 2.51
CA ALA A 187 14.37 3.92 1.74
C ALA A 187 13.73 5.25 1.33
N PHE A 188 13.06 5.23 0.17
CA PHE A 188 12.21 6.32 -0.29
C PHE A 188 10.74 5.92 -0.25
N GLN A 189 9.90 6.88 0.11
CA GLN A 189 8.45 6.78 0.02
C GLN A 189 7.97 7.53 -1.21
N ILE A 190 7.26 6.85 -2.11
CA ILE A 190 6.87 7.36 -3.42
C ILE A 190 5.35 7.31 -3.56
N LYS A 191 4.75 8.37 -4.09
CA LYS A 191 3.34 8.41 -4.51
C LYS A 191 3.27 8.88 -5.96
N ILE A 192 2.58 8.12 -6.79
CA ILE A 192 2.14 8.54 -8.12
C ILE A 192 0.68 8.97 -7.96
N SER A 193 0.44 10.28 -7.95
CA SER A 193 -0.91 10.81 -7.83
C SER A 193 -1.56 10.91 -9.20
N SER A 194 -2.79 10.39 -9.33
CA SER A 194 -3.63 10.55 -10.51
C SER A 194 -4.95 11.19 -10.09
N GLU A 195 -5.34 12.24 -10.78
CA GLU A 195 -6.55 12.99 -10.53
C GLU A 195 -7.29 13.23 -11.85
N VAL A 196 -8.60 13.33 -11.81
CA VAL A 196 -9.44 13.56 -12.98
C VAL A 196 -10.44 14.67 -12.76
N ALA A 197 -10.87 15.30 -13.84
CA ALA A 197 -11.94 16.27 -13.86
C ALA A 197 -12.68 16.17 -15.18
N ALA A 198 -13.99 16.53 -15.19
CA ALA A 198 -14.66 16.89 -16.41
C ALA A 198 -14.01 18.15 -17.01
N ALA A 199 -13.98 18.31 -18.32
CA ALA A 199 -13.28 19.42 -18.99
C ALA A 199 -13.69 20.79 -18.44
N ALA A 200 -14.96 21.00 -18.13
CA ALA A 200 -15.44 22.25 -17.53
C ALA A 200 -14.88 22.48 -16.12
N ALA A 201 -14.86 21.45 -15.28
CA ALA A 201 -14.33 21.51 -13.91
C ALA A 201 -12.80 21.66 -13.89
N ALA A 202 -12.10 21.04 -14.85
CA ALA A 202 -10.66 21.15 -15.02
C ALA A 202 -10.20 22.60 -15.26
N MET A 203 -11.01 23.38 -15.96
CA MET A 203 -10.73 24.82 -16.21
C MET A 203 -10.71 25.63 -14.90
N HIS A 204 -11.40 25.17 -13.87
CA HIS A 204 -11.43 25.78 -12.54
C HIS A 204 -10.47 25.09 -11.54
N GLY A 205 -9.70 24.10 -12.00
CA GLY A 205 -8.75 23.37 -11.18
C GLY A 205 -9.41 22.33 -10.24
N GLU A 206 -10.68 22.02 -10.44
CA GLU A 206 -11.49 21.11 -9.63
C GLU A 206 -11.26 19.66 -10.05
N PHE A 207 -10.11 19.10 -9.65
CA PHE A 207 -9.75 17.71 -9.89
C PHE A 207 -10.05 16.85 -8.67
N GLU A 208 -10.51 15.63 -8.93
CA GLU A 208 -10.75 14.61 -7.91
C GLU A 208 -9.70 13.50 -8.00
N GLU A 209 -9.15 13.11 -6.85
CA GLU A 209 -8.20 12.00 -6.78
C GLU A 209 -8.91 10.69 -7.13
N VAL A 210 -8.31 9.91 -8.01
CA VAL A 210 -8.81 8.58 -8.37
C VAL A 210 -8.10 7.48 -7.61
N ASP A 211 -8.78 6.37 -7.39
CA ASP A 211 -8.30 5.26 -6.58
C ASP A 211 -7.11 4.52 -7.20
N ARG A 212 -6.89 4.67 -8.50
CA ARG A 212 -5.84 3.99 -9.28
C ARG A 212 -4.93 4.98 -9.98
N ILE A 213 -3.66 4.63 -10.13
CA ILE A 213 -2.76 5.43 -10.95
C ILE A 213 -3.05 5.25 -12.44
N ALA A 214 -2.67 6.22 -13.27
CA ALA A 214 -2.75 6.08 -14.72
C ALA A 214 -1.85 4.93 -15.20
N LYS A 215 -2.36 4.12 -16.14
CA LYS A 215 -1.68 2.92 -16.65
C LYS A 215 -0.31 3.23 -17.26
N GLU A 216 -0.14 4.39 -17.85
CA GLU A 216 1.12 4.84 -18.45
C GLU A 216 2.28 4.97 -17.45
N TYR A 217 2.00 4.97 -16.13
CA TYR A 217 3.01 5.03 -15.07
C TYR A 217 3.31 3.67 -14.42
N GLU A 218 2.69 2.56 -14.87
CA GLU A 218 3.10 1.22 -14.43
C GLU A 218 4.59 0.93 -14.76
N PRO A 219 5.09 1.25 -15.98
CA PRO A 219 6.50 1.05 -16.30
C PRO A 219 7.45 1.86 -15.42
N LEU A 220 7.03 3.04 -14.93
CA LEU A 220 7.84 3.81 -13.97
C LEU A 220 8.09 3.02 -12.68
N ILE A 221 7.07 2.31 -12.15
CA ILE A 221 7.23 1.50 -10.94
C ILE A 221 8.19 0.34 -11.21
N GLU A 222 8.07 -0.32 -12.35
CA GLU A 222 8.96 -1.41 -12.76
C GLU A 222 10.41 -0.92 -12.93
N GLU A 223 10.60 0.26 -13.52
CA GLU A 223 11.92 0.86 -13.68
C GLU A 223 12.54 1.25 -12.34
N LEU A 224 11.76 1.85 -11.43
CA LEU A 224 12.19 2.15 -10.07
C LEU A 224 12.61 0.87 -9.33
N GLN A 225 11.81 -0.19 -9.43
CA GLN A 225 12.09 -1.48 -8.80
C GLN A 225 13.36 -2.14 -9.36
N THR A 226 13.59 -2.03 -10.65
CA THR A 226 14.73 -2.67 -11.33
C THR A 226 16.03 -1.91 -11.10
N ARG A 227 15.97 -0.58 -11.03
CA ARG A 227 17.17 0.29 -11.07
C ARG A 227 17.54 0.89 -9.72
N ILE A 228 16.61 1.08 -8.80
CA ILE A 228 16.88 1.75 -7.51
C ILE A 228 16.90 0.76 -6.36
N GLY A 229 15.94 -0.18 -6.32
CA GLY A 229 15.86 -1.12 -5.24
C GLY A 229 14.52 -1.84 -5.15
N LYS A 230 14.21 -2.41 -3.98
CA LYS A 230 13.08 -3.33 -3.81
C LYS A 230 11.82 -2.60 -3.34
N VAL A 231 10.73 -2.71 -4.10
CA VAL A 231 9.40 -2.26 -3.67
C VAL A 231 8.86 -3.18 -2.58
N ARG A 232 8.40 -2.61 -1.46
CA ARG A 232 7.89 -3.38 -0.32
C ARG A 232 6.36 -3.41 -0.21
N SER A 233 5.67 -2.42 -0.74
CA SER A 233 4.20 -2.38 -0.72
C SER A 233 3.69 -1.57 -1.91
N LEU A 234 2.95 -2.20 -2.76
CA LEU A 234 2.14 -1.59 -3.80
C LEU A 234 0.69 -1.62 -3.39
#